data_99d29f4f09ddf9ed35e47ab2936e6c52
#
_entry.id   99d29f4f09ddf9ed35e47ab2936e6c52
#
_cell.length_a   1.000
_cell.length_b   1.000
_cell.length_c   1.000
_cell.angle_alpha   90.00
_cell.angle_beta   90.00
_cell.angle_gamma   90.00
#
_symmetry.space_group_name_H-M   'P 1'
#
loop_
_entity.id
_entity.type
_entity.pdbx_description
1 polymer ?
#
loop_
_entity_poly.entity_id
_entity_poly.type
_entity_poly.pdbx_seq_one_letter_code
_entity_poly.pdbx_strand_id
1 'polypeptide(L)'
;MDKKNEAIIRILSRNAGLPSRTLSKMLKIPLSTVHRRVKKLEHEGIIRGYKASINFEKTPWPIGALIMVNLAEVIPGKGHIPKKDIIESLSRFKEIEEIIEVQAADFDLIIKARFESLKEQSNFVEDLRCVDGIEEISSAIIIEENILPVPQIFG
;
A
#
# COMPACT_ATOMS: atom_id res chain seq x y z
N MET A 1 -6.46 -19.13 13.35
CA MET A 1 -5.58 -19.53 12.20
C MET A 1 -4.51 -20.45 12.74
N ASP A 2 -4.08 -21.47 11.97
CA ASP A 2 -3.01 -22.35 12.46
C ASP A 2 -1.61 -21.72 12.28
N LYS A 3 -0.63 -22.16 13.09
CA LYS A 3 0.73 -21.60 13.10
C LYS A 3 1.45 -21.68 11.75
N LYS A 4 1.13 -22.70 10.92
CA LYS A 4 1.75 -22.84 9.59
C LYS A 4 1.21 -21.80 8.61
N ASN A 5 -0.09 -21.50 8.66
CA ASN A 5 -0.68 -20.43 7.87
C ASN A 5 -0.16 -19.05 8.30
N GLU A 6 -0.03 -18.81 9.61
CA GLU A 6 0.60 -17.59 10.12
C GLU A 6 2.04 -17.42 9.62
N ALA A 7 2.82 -18.48 9.62
CA ALA A 7 4.18 -18.47 9.11
C ALA A 7 4.23 -18.18 7.60
N ILE A 8 3.36 -18.80 6.80
CA ILE A 8 3.24 -18.52 5.36
C ILE A 8 2.94 -17.03 5.13
N ILE A 9 1.96 -16.48 5.83
CA ILE A 9 1.57 -15.07 5.70
C ILE A 9 2.73 -14.16 6.06
N ARG A 10 3.42 -14.39 7.18
CA ARG A 10 4.57 -13.59 7.62
C ARG A 10 5.72 -13.60 6.61
N ILE A 11 6.00 -14.74 6.00
CA ILE A 11 7.04 -14.85 4.98
C ILE A 11 6.63 -14.11 3.71
N LEU A 12 5.44 -14.40 3.19
CA LEU A 12 4.95 -13.82 1.94
C LEU A 12 4.68 -12.30 2.06
N SER A 13 4.31 -11.81 3.24
CA SER A 13 4.15 -10.35 3.43
C SER A 13 5.46 -9.56 3.27
N ARG A 14 6.61 -10.23 3.41
CA ARG A 14 7.92 -9.62 3.23
C ARG A 14 8.60 -9.97 1.91
N ASN A 15 8.25 -11.11 1.34
CA ASN A 15 8.78 -11.57 0.06
C ASN A 15 7.74 -12.38 -0.70
N ALA A 16 6.90 -11.68 -1.44
CA ALA A 16 5.84 -12.28 -2.25
C ALA A 16 6.37 -13.18 -3.40
N GLY A 17 7.59 -12.92 -3.88
CA GLY A 17 8.22 -13.67 -4.97
C GLY A 17 8.91 -14.96 -4.53
N LEU A 18 8.80 -15.36 -3.26
CA LEU A 18 9.49 -16.54 -2.77
C LEU A 18 8.89 -17.82 -3.38
N PRO A 19 9.72 -18.68 -4.03
CA PRO A 19 9.23 -19.92 -4.60
C PRO A 19 8.61 -20.85 -3.57
N SER A 20 7.52 -21.54 -3.92
CA SER A 20 6.85 -22.49 -3.03
C SER A 20 7.78 -23.61 -2.51
N ARG A 21 8.80 -23.99 -3.30
CA ARG A 21 9.83 -24.95 -2.85
C ARG A 21 10.66 -24.40 -1.70
N THR A 22 10.98 -23.11 -1.73
CA THR A 22 11.71 -22.46 -0.64
C THR A 22 10.83 -22.37 0.59
N LEU A 23 9.56 -22.00 0.44
CA LEU A 23 8.57 -22.05 1.53
C LEU A 23 8.46 -23.45 2.15
N SER A 24 8.39 -24.50 1.31
CA SER A 24 8.33 -25.88 1.76
C SER A 24 9.55 -26.27 2.64
N LYS A 25 10.75 -25.88 2.21
CA LYS A 25 11.98 -26.10 2.98
C LYS A 25 11.99 -25.33 4.28
N MET A 26 11.66 -24.03 4.23
CA MET A 26 11.63 -23.18 5.43
C MET A 26 10.62 -23.68 6.46
N LEU A 27 9.45 -24.08 6.03
CA LEU A 27 8.37 -24.52 6.90
C LEU A 27 8.44 -26.01 7.27
N LYS A 28 9.36 -26.76 6.66
CA LYS A 28 9.50 -28.23 6.83
C LYS A 28 8.17 -28.97 6.60
N ILE A 29 7.46 -28.59 5.53
CA ILE A 29 6.20 -29.22 5.13
C ILE A 29 6.24 -29.59 3.63
N PRO A 30 5.48 -30.61 3.19
CA PRO A 30 5.44 -31.00 1.79
C PRO A 30 5.03 -29.86 0.87
N LEU A 31 5.61 -29.81 -0.33
CA LEU A 31 5.31 -28.79 -1.35
C LEU A 31 3.80 -28.75 -1.69
N SER A 32 3.18 -29.91 -1.83
CA SER A 32 1.72 -30.02 -2.06
C SER A 32 0.90 -29.37 -0.94
N THR A 33 1.36 -29.48 0.28
CA THR A 33 0.72 -28.85 1.45
C THR A 33 0.88 -27.33 1.40
N VAL A 34 2.06 -26.82 0.98
CA VAL A 34 2.27 -25.38 0.78
C VAL A 34 1.28 -24.83 -0.27
N HIS A 35 1.24 -25.48 -1.45
CA HIS A 35 0.33 -25.07 -2.53
C HIS A 35 -1.13 -25.05 -2.08
N ARG A 36 -1.59 -26.09 -1.42
CA ARG A 36 -2.97 -26.16 -0.92
C ARG A 36 -3.28 -25.06 0.09
N ARG A 37 -2.35 -24.78 1.00
CA ARG A 37 -2.52 -23.74 2.02
C ARG A 37 -2.53 -22.34 1.42
N VAL A 38 -1.61 -22.03 0.51
CA VAL A 38 -1.56 -20.74 -0.18
C VAL A 38 -2.85 -20.51 -0.97
N LYS A 39 -3.28 -21.48 -1.78
CA LYS A 39 -4.55 -21.38 -2.50
C LYS A 39 -5.76 -21.17 -1.60
N LYS A 40 -5.79 -21.82 -0.44
CA LYS A 40 -6.85 -21.61 0.54
C LYS A 40 -6.83 -20.18 1.08
N LEU A 41 -5.65 -19.64 1.41
CA LEU A 41 -5.49 -18.27 1.89
C LEU A 41 -5.89 -17.23 0.82
N GLU A 42 -5.62 -17.51 -0.46
CA GLU A 42 -6.07 -16.70 -1.59
C GLU A 42 -7.61 -16.76 -1.74
N HIS A 43 -8.17 -17.95 -1.71
CA HIS A 43 -9.62 -18.14 -1.84
C HIS A 43 -10.41 -17.49 -0.69
N GLU A 44 -9.88 -17.53 0.52
CA GLU A 44 -10.46 -16.89 1.71
C GLU A 44 -10.23 -15.35 1.72
N GLY A 45 -9.52 -14.79 0.74
CA GLY A 45 -9.23 -13.36 0.64
C GLY A 45 -8.21 -12.86 1.66
N ILE A 46 -7.53 -13.75 2.39
CA ILE A 46 -6.46 -13.38 3.33
C ILE A 46 -5.24 -12.89 2.55
N ILE A 47 -4.86 -13.60 1.49
CA ILE A 47 -3.92 -13.12 0.49
C ILE A 47 -4.74 -12.48 -0.63
N ARG A 48 -4.71 -11.16 -0.73
CA ARG A 48 -5.47 -10.39 -1.72
C ARG A 48 -4.70 -10.18 -3.02
N GLY A 49 -3.40 -10.45 -3.03
CA GLY A 49 -2.52 -10.26 -4.18
C GLY A 49 -1.06 -10.28 -3.78
N TYR A 50 -0.21 -10.09 -4.77
CA TYR A 50 1.24 -10.09 -4.64
C TYR A 50 1.79 -8.79 -5.23
N LYS A 51 2.75 -8.18 -4.54
CA LYS A 51 3.36 -6.91 -4.93
C LYS A 51 4.88 -7.04 -4.97
N ALA A 52 5.48 -6.54 -6.04
CA ALA A 52 6.93 -6.49 -6.15
C ALA A 52 7.49 -5.36 -5.26
N SER A 53 8.66 -5.61 -4.68
CA SER A 53 9.47 -4.58 -4.05
C SER A 53 10.35 -3.94 -5.13
N ILE A 54 10.14 -2.65 -5.40
CA ILE A 54 10.81 -1.91 -6.48
C ILE A 54 11.84 -0.95 -5.90
N ASN A 55 13.05 -0.96 -6.47
CA ASN A 55 14.01 0.11 -6.24
C ASN A 55 13.67 1.29 -7.15
N PHE A 56 12.86 2.21 -6.64
CA PHE A 56 12.36 3.34 -7.40
C PHE A 56 13.44 4.33 -7.83
N GLU A 57 14.58 4.40 -7.14
CA GLU A 57 15.71 5.24 -7.55
C GLU A 57 16.26 4.88 -8.93
N LYS A 58 16.06 3.62 -9.37
CA LYS A 58 16.46 3.11 -10.67
C LYS A 58 15.33 3.14 -11.72
N THR A 59 14.26 3.82 -11.43
CA THR A 59 13.09 3.94 -12.31
C THR A 59 12.89 5.39 -12.74
N PRO A 60 12.02 5.67 -13.72
CA PRO A 60 11.63 7.05 -14.05
C PRO A 60 10.90 7.79 -12.94
N TRP A 61 10.51 7.13 -11.84
CA TRP A 61 9.72 7.71 -10.74
C TRP A 61 10.47 7.65 -9.40
N PRO A 62 11.65 8.32 -9.29
CA PRO A 62 12.48 8.18 -8.09
C PRO A 62 11.93 8.92 -6.87
N ILE A 63 11.04 9.88 -7.07
CA ILE A 63 10.52 10.71 -5.97
C ILE A 63 9.28 10.05 -5.38
N GLY A 64 9.38 9.61 -4.13
CA GLY A 64 8.25 9.14 -3.35
C GLY A 64 7.74 10.18 -2.38
N ALA A 65 6.44 10.22 -2.15
CA ALA A 65 5.84 11.06 -1.15
C ALA A 65 4.76 10.33 -0.34
N LEU A 66 4.66 10.68 0.93
CA LEU A 66 3.51 10.40 1.78
C LEU A 66 2.72 11.70 1.92
N ILE A 67 1.46 11.66 1.50
CA ILE A 67 0.59 12.82 1.47
C ILE A 67 -0.56 12.57 2.44
N MET A 68 -0.62 13.38 3.50
CA MET A 68 -1.66 13.34 4.49
C MET A 68 -2.78 14.28 4.06
N VAL A 69 -4.00 13.78 4.06
CA VAL A 69 -5.17 14.51 3.57
C VAL A 69 -6.24 14.55 4.66
N ASN A 70 -6.72 15.75 4.96
CA ASN A 70 -7.91 15.97 5.76
C ASN A 70 -9.12 16.12 4.84
N LEU A 71 -10.23 15.48 5.17
CA LEU A 71 -11.45 15.49 4.37
C LEU A 71 -12.46 16.50 4.95
N ALA A 72 -13.10 17.26 4.07
CA ALA A 72 -14.23 18.08 4.44
C ALA A 72 -15.49 17.23 4.63
N GLU A 73 -16.18 17.40 5.76
CA GLU A 73 -17.46 16.71 6.01
C GLU A 73 -18.58 17.22 5.10
N VAL A 74 -18.56 18.51 4.82
CA VAL A 74 -19.58 19.18 4.00
C VAL A 74 -18.91 20.22 3.09
N ILE A 75 -19.28 20.22 1.83
CA ILE A 75 -18.79 21.18 0.85
C ILE A 75 -19.88 22.22 0.55
N PRO A 76 -19.59 23.52 0.67
CA PRO A 76 -20.55 24.57 0.32
C PRO A 76 -21.05 24.41 -1.12
N GLY A 77 -22.36 24.37 -1.31
CA GLY A 77 -23.02 24.21 -2.60
C GLY A 77 -23.12 22.78 -3.15
N LYS A 78 -22.41 21.81 -2.54
CA LYS A 78 -22.43 20.38 -2.96
C LYS A 78 -22.93 19.43 -1.85
N GLY A 79 -22.98 19.88 -0.59
CA GLY A 79 -23.39 19.07 0.54
C GLY A 79 -22.32 18.07 0.97
N HIS A 80 -22.76 16.96 1.52
CA HIS A 80 -21.88 15.88 1.99
C HIS A 80 -21.41 15.00 0.84
N ILE A 81 -20.09 14.79 0.75
CA ILE A 81 -19.49 13.85 -0.20
C ILE A 81 -19.01 12.62 0.58
N PRO A 82 -19.55 11.43 0.27
CA PRO A 82 -19.11 10.20 0.92
C PRO A 82 -17.60 9.95 0.70
N LYS A 83 -16.90 9.51 1.74
CA LYS A 83 -15.47 9.17 1.68
C LYS A 83 -15.17 8.20 0.53
N LYS A 84 -16.05 7.24 0.28
CA LYS A 84 -15.93 6.28 -0.83
C LYS A 84 -15.78 6.98 -2.18
N ASP A 85 -16.55 8.03 -2.44
CA ASP A 85 -16.53 8.76 -3.72
C ASP A 85 -15.23 9.55 -3.85
N ILE A 86 -14.71 10.07 -2.75
CA ILE A 86 -13.42 10.75 -2.73
C ILE A 86 -12.30 9.76 -3.06
N ILE A 87 -12.29 8.59 -2.43
CA ILE A 87 -11.30 7.53 -2.69
C ILE A 87 -11.39 7.06 -4.14
N GLU A 88 -12.58 6.91 -4.70
CA GLU A 88 -12.76 6.56 -6.12
C GLU A 88 -12.17 7.63 -7.04
N SER A 89 -12.39 8.90 -6.75
CA SER A 89 -11.80 10.01 -7.50
C SER A 89 -10.27 10.00 -7.41
N LEU A 90 -9.72 9.77 -6.23
CA LEU A 90 -8.27 9.66 -6.01
C LEU A 90 -7.66 8.46 -6.75
N SER A 91 -8.37 7.35 -6.83
CA SER A 91 -7.90 6.12 -7.49
C SER A 91 -7.64 6.28 -9.00
N ARG A 92 -8.08 7.36 -9.59
CA ARG A 92 -7.85 7.69 -11.02
C ARG A 92 -6.49 8.32 -11.28
N PHE A 93 -5.81 8.81 -10.24
CA PHE A 93 -4.46 9.36 -10.37
C PHE A 93 -3.45 8.23 -10.49
N LYS A 94 -2.73 8.19 -11.61
CA LYS A 94 -1.72 7.14 -11.91
C LYS A 94 -0.51 7.17 -10.96
N GLU A 95 -0.24 8.33 -10.36
CA GLU A 95 0.86 8.55 -9.42
C GLU A 95 0.63 7.84 -8.09
N ILE A 96 -0.61 7.54 -7.74
CA ILE A 96 -0.97 6.93 -6.46
C ILE A 96 -0.68 5.43 -6.46
N GLU A 97 0.18 5.00 -5.54
CA GLU A 97 0.44 3.59 -5.27
C GLU A 97 -0.53 2.98 -4.26
N GLU A 98 -0.89 3.76 -3.24
CA GLU A 98 -1.66 3.27 -2.10
C GLU A 98 -2.44 4.40 -1.42
N ILE A 99 -3.63 4.10 -0.97
CA ILE A 99 -4.46 4.98 -0.15
C ILE A 99 -4.79 4.23 1.13
N ILE A 100 -4.44 4.82 2.28
CA ILE A 100 -4.69 4.24 3.59
C ILE A 100 -5.63 5.16 4.34
N GLU A 101 -6.78 4.65 4.75
CA GLU A 101 -7.67 5.33 5.68
C GLU A 101 -7.13 5.19 7.09
N VAL A 102 -7.05 6.30 7.79
CA VAL A 102 -6.53 6.34 9.16
C VAL A 102 -7.47 7.10 10.08
N GLN A 103 -7.33 6.85 11.37
CA GLN A 103 -7.94 7.66 12.41
C GLN A 103 -6.85 8.46 13.11
N ALA A 104 -6.77 9.75 12.82
CA ALA A 104 -5.81 10.67 13.39
C ALA A 104 -6.50 12.01 13.67
N ALA A 105 -5.85 12.89 14.47
CA ALA A 105 -6.41 14.18 14.83
C ALA A 105 -6.52 15.14 13.63
N ASP A 106 -5.50 15.10 12.75
CA ASP A 106 -5.31 16.16 11.75
C ASP A 106 -5.50 15.69 10.30
N PHE A 107 -5.72 14.38 10.07
CA PHE A 107 -5.93 13.85 8.73
C PHE A 107 -6.70 12.53 8.73
N ASP A 108 -7.33 12.22 7.61
CA ASP A 108 -8.19 11.05 7.41
C ASP A 108 -7.57 10.02 6.47
N LEU A 109 -6.73 10.46 5.54
CA LEU A 109 -6.08 9.60 4.54
C LEU A 109 -4.58 9.83 4.52
N ILE A 110 -3.84 8.74 4.28
CA ILE A 110 -2.44 8.78 3.85
C ILE A 110 -2.39 8.23 2.43
N ILE A 111 -1.85 9.02 1.51
CA ILE A 111 -1.63 8.64 0.13
C ILE A 111 -0.13 8.43 -0.08
N LYS A 112 0.26 7.28 -0.61
CA LYS A 112 1.62 7.05 -1.09
C LYS A 112 1.64 7.20 -2.60
N ALA A 113 2.53 8.05 -3.12
CA ALA A 113 2.59 8.35 -4.53
C ALA A 113 4.03 8.48 -5.03
N ARG A 114 4.24 8.35 -6.36
CA ARG A 114 5.54 8.40 -7.03
C ARG A 114 5.53 9.38 -8.18
N PHE A 115 6.67 10.04 -8.37
CA PHE A 115 6.83 11.13 -9.32
C PHE A 115 8.21 11.08 -10.00
N GLU A 116 8.29 11.64 -11.21
CA GLU A 116 9.55 11.79 -11.94
C GLU A 116 10.43 12.90 -11.33
N SER A 117 9.80 13.94 -10.74
CA SER A 117 10.49 15.10 -10.17
C SER A 117 9.71 15.71 -9.01
N LEU A 118 10.40 16.54 -8.23
CA LEU A 118 9.77 17.36 -7.19
C LEU A 118 8.74 18.34 -7.76
N LYS A 119 8.96 18.81 -8.99
CA LYS A 119 8.00 19.70 -9.66
C LYS A 119 6.68 18.97 -9.95
N GLU A 120 6.76 17.73 -10.43
CA GLU A 120 5.55 16.93 -10.65
C GLU A 120 4.83 16.60 -9.34
N GLN A 121 5.57 16.31 -8.28
CA GLN A 121 5.00 16.12 -6.95
C GLN A 121 4.25 17.38 -6.49
N SER A 122 4.82 18.55 -6.69
CA SER A 122 4.19 19.82 -6.35
C SER A 122 2.91 20.06 -7.18
N ASN A 123 2.97 19.81 -8.49
CA ASN A 123 1.80 19.90 -9.37
C ASN A 123 0.70 18.95 -8.94
N PHE A 124 1.05 17.73 -8.59
CA PHE A 124 0.11 16.72 -8.10
C PHE A 124 -0.61 17.17 -6.82
N VAL A 125 0.08 17.81 -5.89
CA VAL A 125 -0.55 18.36 -4.68
C VAL A 125 -1.56 19.44 -5.04
N GLU A 126 -1.26 20.29 -6.01
CA GLU A 126 -2.22 21.29 -6.49
C GLU A 126 -3.45 20.63 -7.18
N ASP A 127 -3.23 19.58 -7.96
CA ASP A 127 -4.33 18.81 -8.56
C ASP A 127 -5.22 18.15 -7.50
N LEU A 128 -4.62 17.64 -6.42
CA LEU A 128 -5.37 17.08 -5.29
C LEU A 128 -6.25 18.13 -4.61
N ARG A 129 -5.80 19.38 -4.51
CA ARG A 129 -6.60 20.47 -3.93
C ARG A 129 -7.88 20.75 -4.71
N CYS A 130 -7.92 20.36 -5.98
CA CYS A 130 -9.09 20.51 -6.84
C CYS A 130 -10.08 19.34 -6.69
N VAL A 131 -9.74 18.29 -5.96
CA VAL A 131 -10.66 17.19 -5.70
C VAL A 131 -11.65 17.57 -4.63
N ASP A 132 -12.94 17.44 -4.95
CA ASP A 132 -14.01 17.73 -4.02
C ASP A 132 -13.92 16.85 -2.76
N GLY A 133 -14.02 17.45 -1.59
CA GLY A 133 -13.94 16.76 -0.31
C GLY A 133 -12.55 16.79 0.33
N ILE A 134 -11.54 17.30 -0.35
CA ILE A 134 -10.22 17.51 0.23
C ILE A 134 -10.14 18.92 0.82
N GLU A 135 -9.81 19.03 2.11
CA GLU A 135 -9.72 20.29 2.84
C GLU A 135 -8.27 20.74 3.02
N GLU A 136 -7.48 19.93 3.69
CA GLU A 136 -6.06 20.23 3.96
C GLU A 136 -5.16 19.11 3.45
N ILE A 137 -3.98 19.48 2.98
CA ILE A 137 -2.97 18.58 2.49
C ILE A 137 -1.63 18.92 3.12
N SER A 138 -0.96 17.92 3.67
CA SER A 138 0.43 17.97 4.10
C SER A 138 1.21 16.87 3.40
N SER A 139 2.42 17.13 2.94
CA SER A 139 3.23 16.12 2.26
C SER A 139 4.61 15.97 2.86
N ALA A 140 5.10 14.75 2.90
CA ALA A 140 6.45 14.38 3.28
C ALA A 140 7.12 13.65 2.12
N ILE A 141 8.31 14.12 1.72
CA ILE A 141 9.11 13.43 0.72
C ILE A 141 9.82 12.25 1.38
N ILE A 142 9.74 11.08 0.74
CA ILE A 142 10.42 9.87 1.20
C ILE A 142 11.90 10.02 0.87
N ILE A 143 12.74 9.99 1.90
CA ILE A 143 14.19 10.03 1.72
C ILE A 143 14.73 8.63 1.43
N GLU A 144 14.27 7.63 2.18
CA GLU A 144 14.71 6.24 2.06
C GLU A 144 13.66 5.27 2.55
N GLU A 145 13.48 4.17 1.83
CA GLU A 145 12.62 3.06 2.23
C GLU A 145 13.49 1.85 2.59
N ASN A 146 13.44 1.44 3.84
CA ASN A 146 14.20 0.29 4.31
C ASN A 146 13.40 -1.01 4.08
N ILE A 147 13.92 -1.87 3.20
CA ILE A 147 13.34 -3.20 2.97
C ILE A 147 13.83 -4.13 4.08
N LEU A 148 12.92 -4.58 4.92
CA LEU A 148 13.24 -5.51 5.98
C LEU A 148 13.39 -6.94 5.45
N PRO A 149 14.37 -7.71 5.95
CA PRO A 149 14.55 -9.10 5.54
C PRO A 149 13.33 -9.95 5.94
N VAL A 150 13.17 -11.09 5.26
CA VAL A 150 12.19 -12.11 5.66
C VAL A 150 12.50 -12.53 7.11
N PRO A 151 11.50 -12.54 8.02
CA PRO A 151 11.76 -12.92 9.41
C PRO A 151 12.28 -14.36 9.48
N GLN A 152 13.30 -14.56 10.29
CA GLN A 152 13.71 -15.91 10.67
C GLN A 152 12.65 -16.45 11.65
N ILE A 153 11.72 -17.24 11.10
CA ILE A 153 10.58 -17.78 11.86
C ILE A 153 10.97 -19.05 12.61
N PHE A 154 12.15 -19.58 12.30
CA PHE A 154 12.65 -20.84 12.86
C PHE A 154 14.04 -20.61 13.45
N GLY A 155 14.06 -20.37 14.74
CA GLY A 155 15.23 -20.60 15.53
C GLY A 155 15.35 -22.09 15.86
#